data_9f1329a384d1d25d1630dca69f176fc1
#
_entry.id   9f1329a384d1d25d1630dca69f176fc1
#
_cell.length_a   1.000
_cell.length_b   1.000
_cell.length_c   1.000
_cell.angle_alpha   90.00
_cell.angle_beta   90.00
_cell.angle_gamma   90.00
#
_symmetry.space_group_name_H-M   'P 1'
#
loop_
_entity.id
_entity.type
_entity.pdbx_description
1 polymer ?
#
loop_
_entity_poly.entity_id
_entity_poly.type
_entity_poly.pdbx_seq_one_letter_code
_entity_poly.pdbx_strand_id
1 'polypeptide(L)'
;MQTVFALLPLAAAFLAVPQFLPQLARVRRAGTTAGVSWSWAALTSVNNAAWLVYFALSGFWTALVPAISATLLSGYLAVVLARRGGGMPKRPLVLASVWAVVLLTAAAVSGRTGLGAVLAVAFALQVTPSVWTVYRSSDTAGVSRGTWLLIFGELLCWGVFGIHEADPRLIVLGATGDVASLLVLARVSWPRADLAPVTQLADTP
;
A
#
# COMPACT_ATOMS: atom_id res chain seq x y z
N MET A 1 30.78 -7.56 0.71
CA MET A 1 29.64 -6.76 0.22
C MET A 1 28.49 -7.62 -0.31
N GLN A 2 28.72 -8.72 -1.01
CA GLN A 2 27.64 -9.60 -1.50
C GLN A 2 26.68 -10.11 -0.40
N THR A 3 27.20 -10.36 0.80
CA THR A 3 26.40 -10.88 1.93
C THR A 3 25.32 -9.90 2.42
N VAL A 4 25.58 -8.59 2.36
CA VAL A 4 24.62 -7.56 2.83
C VAL A 4 23.41 -7.46 1.88
N PHE A 5 23.65 -7.47 0.58
CA PHE A 5 22.56 -7.42 -0.40
C PHE A 5 21.68 -8.67 -0.37
N ALA A 6 22.25 -9.84 -0.08
CA ALA A 6 21.51 -11.09 0.10
C ALA A 6 20.53 -11.05 1.31
N LEU A 7 20.75 -10.15 2.28
CA LEU A 7 19.87 -9.97 3.43
C LEU A 7 18.70 -9.01 3.16
N LEU A 8 18.75 -8.18 2.10
CA LEU A 8 17.70 -7.20 1.81
C LEU A 8 16.31 -7.83 1.58
N PRO A 9 16.16 -8.95 0.84
CA PRO A 9 14.86 -9.61 0.73
C PRO A 9 14.31 -10.12 2.07
N LEU A 10 15.18 -10.56 2.99
CA LEU A 10 14.76 -10.98 4.33
C LEU A 10 14.35 -9.77 5.17
N ALA A 11 15.07 -8.64 5.08
CA ALA A 11 14.70 -7.40 5.75
C ALA A 11 13.36 -6.87 5.21
N ALA A 12 13.17 -6.89 3.89
CA ALA A 12 11.89 -6.55 3.27
C ALA A 12 10.76 -7.45 3.78
N ALA A 13 10.96 -8.77 3.84
CA ALA A 13 9.97 -9.70 4.36
C ALA A 13 9.63 -9.43 5.84
N PHE A 14 10.63 -9.13 6.67
CA PHE A 14 10.44 -8.80 8.08
C PHE A 14 9.60 -7.52 8.27
N LEU A 15 9.76 -6.53 7.41
CA LEU A 15 8.99 -5.28 7.42
C LEU A 15 7.58 -5.48 6.82
N ALA A 16 7.46 -6.29 5.76
CA ALA A 16 6.20 -6.54 5.06
C ALA A 16 5.18 -7.29 5.91
N VAL A 17 5.60 -8.29 6.68
CA VAL A 17 4.68 -9.12 7.48
C VAL A 17 3.83 -8.28 8.45
N PRO A 18 4.41 -7.40 9.30
CA PRO A 18 3.63 -6.63 10.27
C PRO A 18 3.04 -5.32 9.71
N GLN A 19 3.33 -4.91 8.47
CA GLN A 19 3.06 -3.55 7.97
C GLN A 19 1.60 -3.09 8.08
N PHE A 20 0.62 -4.00 8.04
CA PHE A 20 -0.80 -3.66 8.15
C PHE A 20 -1.32 -3.65 9.59
N LEU A 21 -0.58 -4.21 10.54
CA LEU A 21 -1.01 -4.29 11.94
C LEU A 21 -1.16 -2.90 12.59
N PRO A 22 -0.22 -1.95 12.42
CA PRO A 22 -0.37 -0.60 12.95
C PRO A 22 -1.60 0.12 12.37
N GLN A 23 -1.91 -0.08 11.07
CA GLN A 23 -3.09 0.52 10.44
C GLN A 23 -4.39 -0.07 11.01
N LEU A 24 -4.48 -1.39 11.15
CA LEU A 24 -5.62 -2.06 11.77
C LEU A 24 -5.85 -1.59 13.21
N ALA A 25 -4.75 -1.51 13.98
CA ALA A 25 -4.82 -1.01 15.36
C ALA A 25 -5.26 0.46 15.41
N ARG A 26 -4.76 1.30 14.49
CA ARG A 26 -5.12 2.72 14.42
C ARG A 26 -6.61 2.91 14.11
N VAL A 27 -7.12 2.25 13.07
CA VAL A 27 -8.55 2.31 12.70
C VAL A 27 -9.43 1.83 13.86
N ARG A 28 -9.01 0.77 14.58
CA ARG A 28 -9.77 0.28 15.74
C ARG A 28 -9.78 1.26 16.90
N ARG A 29 -8.63 1.86 17.24
CA ARG A 29 -8.49 2.80 18.38
C ARG A 29 -9.13 4.15 18.10
N ALA A 30 -8.92 4.70 16.91
CA ALA A 30 -9.46 5.99 16.52
C ALA A 30 -10.99 5.96 16.32
N GLY A 31 -11.58 4.79 16.13
CA GLY A 31 -13.00 4.65 15.82
C GLY A 31 -13.44 5.22 14.48
N THR A 32 -12.49 5.78 13.70
CA THR A 32 -12.72 6.44 12.41
C THR A 32 -11.86 5.84 11.31
N THR A 33 -12.35 5.91 10.08
CA THR A 33 -11.63 5.54 8.86
C THR A 33 -11.12 6.75 8.08
N ALA A 34 -11.20 7.95 8.69
CA ALA A 34 -10.82 9.21 8.03
C ALA A 34 -9.39 9.16 7.47
N GLY A 35 -9.24 9.55 6.22
CA GLY A 35 -7.98 9.54 5.48
C GLY A 35 -7.50 8.16 5.00
N VAL A 36 -8.22 7.06 5.31
CA VAL A 36 -7.82 5.70 4.88
C VAL A 36 -8.63 5.28 3.66
N SER A 37 -7.94 4.95 2.58
CA SER A 37 -8.58 4.54 1.33
C SER A 37 -8.95 3.05 1.35
N TRP A 38 -10.25 2.75 1.14
CA TRP A 38 -10.70 1.39 0.89
C TRP A 38 -10.06 0.80 -0.37
N SER A 39 -9.99 1.62 -1.45
CA SER A 39 -9.41 1.21 -2.72
C SER A 39 -7.94 0.81 -2.59
N TRP A 40 -7.17 1.54 -1.79
CA TRP A 40 -5.79 1.17 -1.50
C TRP A 40 -5.71 -0.22 -0.85
N ALA A 41 -6.48 -0.47 0.20
CA ALA A 41 -6.45 -1.76 0.90
C ALA A 41 -6.87 -2.92 -0.02
N ALA A 42 -7.92 -2.72 -0.84
CA ALA A 42 -8.40 -3.73 -1.78
C ALA A 42 -7.39 -4.00 -2.90
N LEU A 43 -6.85 -2.95 -3.55
CA LEU A 43 -5.83 -3.09 -4.59
C LEU A 43 -4.55 -3.71 -4.06
N THR A 44 -4.16 -3.38 -2.83
CA THR A 44 -3.01 -4.02 -2.16
C THR A 44 -3.22 -5.52 -2.02
N SER A 45 -4.42 -5.95 -1.60
CA SER A 45 -4.74 -7.38 -1.51
C SER A 45 -4.67 -8.07 -2.87
N VAL A 46 -5.27 -7.46 -3.90
CA VAL A 46 -5.27 -8.01 -5.27
C VAL A 46 -3.85 -8.09 -5.84
N ASN A 47 -3.05 -7.03 -5.71
CA ASN A 47 -1.69 -7.01 -6.22
C ASN A 47 -0.78 -8.00 -5.48
N ASN A 48 -0.89 -8.12 -4.16
CA ASN A 48 -0.10 -9.10 -3.42
C ASN A 48 -0.51 -10.54 -3.73
N ALA A 49 -1.77 -10.81 -4.02
CA ALA A 49 -2.21 -12.11 -4.54
C ALA A 49 -1.58 -12.40 -5.91
N ALA A 50 -1.45 -11.41 -6.78
CA ALA A 50 -0.78 -11.57 -8.06
C ALA A 50 0.75 -11.70 -7.91
N TRP A 51 1.40 -10.98 -6.98
CA TRP A 51 2.79 -11.20 -6.60
C TRP A 51 3.02 -12.61 -6.06
N LEU A 52 2.08 -13.15 -5.28
CA LEU A 52 2.13 -14.53 -4.80
C LEU A 52 2.23 -15.53 -5.97
N VAL A 53 1.37 -15.35 -7.00
CA VAL A 53 1.42 -16.16 -8.22
C VAL A 53 2.76 -15.97 -8.94
N TYR A 54 3.22 -14.74 -9.11
CA TYR A 54 4.51 -14.42 -9.74
C TYR A 54 5.69 -15.10 -9.03
N PHE A 55 5.75 -15.01 -7.72
CA PHE A 55 6.81 -15.62 -6.91
C PHE A 55 6.78 -17.14 -6.97
N ALA A 56 5.58 -17.74 -6.92
CA ALA A 56 5.42 -19.19 -7.07
C ALA A 56 5.91 -19.67 -8.44
N LEU A 57 5.54 -18.99 -9.52
CA LEU A 57 5.99 -19.29 -10.89
C LEU A 57 7.50 -19.02 -11.09
N SER A 58 8.10 -18.20 -10.24
CA SER A 58 9.52 -17.85 -10.28
C SER A 58 10.40 -18.73 -9.37
N GLY A 59 9.79 -19.57 -8.52
CA GLY A 59 10.50 -20.36 -7.52
C GLY A 59 11.02 -19.56 -6.32
N PHE A 60 10.51 -18.34 -6.10
CA PHE A 60 10.92 -17.47 -4.99
C PHE A 60 10.13 -17.79 -3.71
N TRP A 61 10.36 -18.96 -3.14
CA TRP A 61 9.57 -19.49 -2.02
C TRP A 61 9.58 -18.61 -0.77
N THR A 62 10.70 -17.98 -0.47
CA THR A 62 10.82 -17.08 0.70
C THR A 62 9.94 -15.82 0.57
N ALA A 63 9.71 -15.36 -0.66
CA ALA A 63 8.86 -14.20 -0.94
C ALA A 63 7.35 -14.50 -0.84
N LEU A 64 6.96 -15.77 -0.72
CA LEU A 64 5.54 -16.13 -0.53
C LEU A 64 5.01 -15.69 0.83
N VAL A 65 5.84 -15.75 1.88
CA VAL A 65 5.41 -15.41 3.25
C VAL A 65 4.94 -13.96 3.37
N PRO A 66 5.73 -12.95 2.96
CA PRO A 66 5.26 -11.56 2.98
C PRO A 66 4.06 -11.33 2.03
N ALA A 67 4.05 -11.95 0.84
CA ALA A 67 2.94 -11.80 -0.10
C ALA A 67 1.62 -12.38 0.45
N ILE A 68 1.64 -13.55 1.10
CA ILE A 68 0.47 -14.12 1.79
C ILE A 68 0.02 -13.18 2.91
N SER A 69 0.94 -12.75 3.76
CA SER A 69 0.63 -11.85 4.87
C SER A 69 -0.01 -10.55 4.38
N ALA A 70 0.60 -9.90 3.38
CA ALA A 70 0.08 -8.67 2.80
C ALA A 70 -1.30 -8.88 2.14
N THR A 71 -1.51 -9.97 1.41
CA THR A 71 -2.81 -10.31 0.82
C THR A 71 -3.90 -10.42 1.88
N LEU A 72 -3.66 -11.21 2.93
CA LEU A 72 -4.65 -11.48 3.96
C LEU A 72 -4.92 -10.26 4.84
N LEU A 73 -3.88 -9.56 5.29
CA LEU A 73 -4.03 -8.42 6.20
C LEU A 73 -4.63 -7.20 5.50
N SER A 74 -4.24 -6.91 4.25
CA SER A 74 -4.85 -5.81 3.50
C SER A 74 -6.28 -6.13 3.07
N GLY A 75 -6.58 -7.38 2.70
CA GLY A 75 -7.94 -7.83 2.46
C GLY A 75 -8.83 -7.72 3.70
N TYR A 76 -8.31 -8.12 4.86
CA TYR A 76 -9.00 -7.92 6.13
C TYR A 76 -9.21 -6.44 6.47
N LEU A 77 -8.21 -5.60 6.22
CA LEU A 77 -8.34 -4.15 6.37
C LEU A 77 -9.45 -3.60 5.47
N ALA A 78 -9.52 -4.02 4.20
CA ALA A 78 -10.60 -3.61 3.29
C ALA A 78 -11.98 -3.99 3.83
N VAL A 79 -12.14 -5.19 4.39
CA VAL A 79 -13.39 -5.63 5.05
C VAL A 79 -13.73 -4.75 6.26
N VAL A 80 -12.75 -4.44 7.10
CA VAL A 80 -12.95 -3.56 8.27
C VAL A 80 -13.38 -2.15 7.83
N LEU A 81 -12.73 -1.60 6.81
CA LEU A 81 -13.07 -0.29 6.26
C LEU A 81 -14.48 -0.26 5.65
N ALA A 82 -14.88 -1.32 4.92
CA ALA A 82 -16.23 -1.44 4.38
C ALA A 82 -17.29 -1.49 5.46
N ARG A 83 -17.07 -2.32 6.50
CA ARG A 83 -18.03 -2.46 7.61
C ARG A 83 -18.21 -1.15 8.39
N ARG A 84 -17.14 -0.38 8.59
CA ARG A 84 -17.17 0.89 9.32
C ARG A 84 -17.63 2.08 8.46
N GLY A 85 -17.44 2.01 7.14
CA GLY A 85 -17.83 3.02 6.17
C GLY A 85 -19.27 2.89 5.64
N GLY A 86 -20.09 2.00 6.22
CA GLY A 86 -21.49 1.83 5.81
C GLY A 86 -21.70 0.90 4.62
N GLY A 87 -20.69 0.11 4.23
CA GLY A 87 -20.78 -0.89 3.17
C GLY A 87 -19.64 -0.87 2.17
N MET A 88 -19.67 -1.82 1.25
CA MET A 88 -18.68 -1.89 0.17
C MET A 88 -18.92 -0.79 -0.89
N PRO A 89 -17.90 0.01 -1.21
CA PRO A 89 -18.02 1.05 -2.23
C PRO A 89 -18.09 0.41 -3.63
N LYS A 90 -19.25 0.49 -4.30
CA LYS A 90 -19.51 -0.24 -5.57
C LYS A 90 -18.50 0.08 -6.67
N ARG A 91 -18.20 1.37 -6.92
CA ARG A 91 -17.26 1.78 -7.98
C ARG A 91 -15.82 1.27 -7.72
N PRO A 92 -15.22 1.49 -6.56
CA PRO A 92 -13.91 0.92 -6.23
C PRO A 92 -13.88 -0.62 -6.29
N LEU A 93 -14.95 -1.30 -5.90
CA LEU A 93 -15.05 -2.76 -6.01
C LEU A 93 -14.98 -3.23 -7.45
N VAL A 94 -15.76 -2.59 -8.35
CA VAL A 94 -15.71 -2.91 -9.78
C VAL A 94 -14.31 -2.67 -10.35
N LEU A 95 -13.67 -1.55 -10.02
CA LEU A 95 -12.28 -1.27 -10.47
C LEU A 95 -11.29 -2.31 -9.98
N ALA A 96 -11.37 -2.72 -8.70
CA ALA A 96 -10.50 -3.76 -8.15
C ALA A 96 -10.74 -5.11 -8.83
N SER A 97 -12.01 -5.45 -9.15
CA SER A 97 -12.36 -6.68 -9.86
C SER A 97 -11.87 -6.68 -11.31
N VAL A 98 -12.05 -5.57 -12.04
CA VAL A 98 -11.49 -5.41 -13.40
C VAL A 98 -9.97 -5.54 -13.38
N TRP A 99 -9.32 -4.91 -12.39
CA TRP A 99 -7.88 -5.02 -12.24
C TRP A 99 -7.42 -6.44 -11.95
N ALA A 100 -8.13 -7.18 -11.11
CA ALA A 100 -7.86 -8.60 -10.87
C ALA A 100 -7.96 -9.43 -12.17
N VAL A 101 -8.97 -9.16 -13.00
CA VAL A 101 -9.13 -9.81 -14.33
C VAL A 101 -7.94 -9.48 -15.23
N VAL A 102 -7.47 -8.23 -15.28
CA VAL A 102 -6.28 -7.84 -16.06
C VAL A 102 -5.05 -8.64 -15.62
N LEU A 103 -4.80 -8.76 -14.30
CA LEU A 103 -3.67 -9.51 -13.78
C LEU A 103 -3.76 -11.02 -14.09
N LEU A 104 -4.95 -11.60 -13.93
CA LEU A 104 -5.21 -13.01 -14.28
C LEU A 104 -5.02 -13.26 -15.78
N THR A 105 -5.50 -12.36 -16.63
CA THR A 105 -5.33 -12.45 -18.08
C THR A 105 -3.85 -12.36 -18.46
N ALA A 106 -3.10 -11.41 -17.87
CA ALA A 106 -1.67 -11.27 -18.11
C ALA A 106 -0.90 -12.55 -17.69
N ALA A 107 -1.28 -13.15 -16.56
CA ALA A 107 -0.70 -14.42 -16.12
C ALA A 107 -1.05 -15.57 -17.06
N ALA A 108 -2.31 -15.68 -17.51
CA ALA A 108 -2.77 -16.77 -18.38
C ALA A 108 -2.19 -16.69 -19.79
N VAL A 109 -2.07 -15.49 -20.37
CA VAL A 109 -1.64 -15.28 -21.77
C VAL A 109 -0.12 -15.26 -21.89
N SER A 110 0.57 -14.59 -20.98
CA SER A 110 2.02 -14.33 -21.10
C SER A 110 2.83 -14.88 -19.91
N GLY A 111 2.19 -15.68 -19.06
CA GLY A 111 2.82 -16.34 -17.92
C GLY A 111 3.53 -15.35 -16.98
N ARG A 112 4.64 -15.78 -16.42
CA ARG A 112 5.46 -14.98 -15.50
C ARG A 112 5.91 -13.64 -16.09
N THR A 113 6.30 -13.61 -17.37
CA THR A 113 6.85 -12.40 -18.00
C THR A 113 5.80 -11.30 -18.13
N GLY A 114 4.60 -11.64 -18.62
CA GLY A 114 3.50 -10.68 -18.75
C GLY A 114 2.98 -10.22 -17.40
N LEU A 115 2.79 -11.15 -16.46
CA LEU A 115 2.38 -10.81 -15.10
C LEU A 115 3.39 -9.87 -14.44
N GLY A 116 4.69 -10.17 -14.53
CA GLY A 116 5.74 -9.32 -13.96
C GLY A 116 5.81 -7.93 -14.57
N ALA A 117 5.58 -7.79 -15.88
CA ALA A 117 5.54 -6.49 -16.54
C ALA A 117 4.36 -5.63 -16.06
N VAL A 118 3.18 -6.23 -15.90
CA VAL A 118 2.00 -5.53 -15.36
C VAL A 118 2.21 -5.16 -13.90
N LEU A 119 2.77 -6.06 -13.09
CA LEU A 119 3.05 -5.82 -11.68
C LEU A 119 4.07 -4.71 -11.44
N ALA A 120 5.03 -4.49 -12.35
CA ALA A 120 5.99 -3.40 -12.25
C ALA A 120 5.32 -2.01 -12.19
N VAL A 121 4.18 -1.85 -12.88
CA VAL A 121 3.39 -0.59 -12.87
C VAL A 121 2.17 -0.64 -11.95
N ALA A 122 1.81 -1.82 -11.49
CA ALA A 122 0.62 -2.06 -10.67
C ALA A 122 0.67 -1.29 -9.34
N PHE A 123 1.86 -1.10 -8.79
CA PHE A 123 2.03 -0.42 -7.51
C PHE A 123 1.62 1.05 -7.58
N ALA A 124 1.88 1.74 -8.68
CA ALA A 124 1.42 3.11 -8.88
C ALA A 124 -0.12 3.20 -8.81
N LEU A 125 -0.82 2.26 -9.46
CA LEU A 125 -2.28 2.17 -9.38
C LEU A 125 -2.77 1.85 -7.96
N GLN A 126 -2.08 0.95 -7.27
CA GLN A 126 -2.40 0.54 -5.90
C GLN A 126 -2.32 1.70 -4.90
N VAL A 127 -1.25 2.51 -4.97
CA VAL A 127 -0.95 3.52 -3.96
C VAL A 127 -1.64 4.86 -4.23
N THR A 128 -1.94 5.18 -5.47
CA THR A 128 -2.61 6.43 -5.88
C THR A 128 -3.87 6.74 -5.07
N PRO A 129 -4.81 5.79 -4.85
CA PRO A 129 -6.00 6.08 -4.04
C PRO A 129 -5.69 6.47 -2.60
N SER A 130 -4.59 5.98 -2.02
CA SER A 130 -4.20 6.33 -0.66
C SER A 130 -3.66 7.76 -0.59
N VAL A 131 -2.73 8.09 -1.48
CA VAL A 131 -2.19 9.46 -1.59
C VAL A 131 -3.34 10.44 -1.85
N TRP A 132 -4.20 10.15 -2.82
CA TRP A 132 -5.36 10.98 -3.13
C TRP A 132 -6.28 11.20 -1.93
N THR A 133 -6.64 10.12 -1.23
CA THR A 133 -7.56 10.17 -0.09
C THR A 133 -6.96 10.99 1.06
N VAL A 134 -5.69 10.76 1.39
CA VAL A 134 -5.05 11.46 2.53
C VAL A 134 -4.87 12.96 2.26
N TYR A 135 -4.64 13.36 1.00
CA TYR A 135 -4.51 14.77 0.65
C TYR A 135 -5.84 15.49 0.51
N ARG A 136 -6.92 14.78 0.21
CA ARG A 136 -8.27 15.33 0.16
C ARG A 136 -9.00 15.32 1.51
N SER A 137 -8.56 14.49 2.43
CA SER A 137 -9.17 14.43 3.77
C SER A 137 -8.71 15.60 4.62
N SER A 138 -9.66 16.26 5.29
CA SER A 138 -9.37 17.24 6.33
C SER A 138 -8.82 16.56 7.59
N ASP A 139 -9.32 15.37 7.90
CA ASP A 139 -8.89 14.54 9.03
C ASP A 139 -8.13 13.31 8.55
N THR A 140 -6.95 13.08 9.12
CA THR A 140 -6.10 11.92 8.85
C THR A 140 -5.91 11.04 10.09
N ALA A 141 -6.76 11.19 11.12
CA ALA A 141 -6.64 10.47 12.38
C ALA A 141 -6.68 8.94 12.23
N GLY A 142 -7.35 8.44 11.19
CA GLY A 142 -7.39 7.02 10.86
C GLY A 142 -6.10 6.46 10.24
N VAL A 143 -5.20 7.30 9.75
CA VAL A 143 -3.98 6.87 9.05
C VAL A 143 -2.86 6.52 10.03
N SER A 144 -2.26 5.36 9.87
CA SER A 144 -1.15 4.90 10.71
C SER A 144 0.20 5.30 10.11
N ARG A 145 0.96 6.14 10.80
CA ARG A 145 2.36 6.44 10.46
C ARG A 145 3.23 5.18 10.48
N GLY A 146 3.00 4.28 11.45
CA GLY A 146 3.76 3.04 11.57
C GLY A 146 3.63 2.15 10.34
N THR A 147 2.43 2.03 9.77
CA THR A 147 2.21 1.29 8.53
C THR A 147 3.04 1.88 7.37
N TRP A 148 3.00 3.19 7.20
CA TRP A 148 3.71 3.84 6.08
C TRP A 148 5.23 3.86 6.26
N LEU A 149 5.73 3.87 7.49
CA LEU A 149 7.15 3.69 7.77
C LEU A 149 7.62 2.25 7.44
N LEU A 150 6.81 1.25 7.77
CA LEU A 150 7.11 -0.14 7.42
C LEU A 150 7.09 -0.37 5.91
N ILE A 151 6.08 0.19 5.20
CA ILE A 151 5.99 0.15 3.74
C ILE A 151 7.21 0.84 3.10
N PHE A 152 7.58 2.03 3.59
CA PHE A 152 8.76 2.75 3.12
C PHE A 152 10.03 1.90 3.28
N GLY A 153 10.27 1.35 4.48
CA GLY A 153 11.45 0.51 4.72
C GLY A 153 11.48 -0.76 3.87
N GLU A 154 10.33 -1.41 3.67
CA GLU A 154 10.20 -2.57 2.78
C GLU A 154 10.57 -2.21 1.35
N LEU A 155 9.97 -1.15 0.80
CA LEU A 155 10.14 -0.76 -0.59
C LEU A 155 11.54 -0.21 -0.87
N LEU A 156 12.15 0.46 0.11
CA LEU A 156 13.56 0.83 0.05
C LEU A 156 14.47 -0.42 -0.07
N CYS A 157 14.19 -1.48 0.70
CA CYS A 157 14.93 -2.73 0.57
C CYS A 157 14.77 -3.34 -0.83
N TRP A 158 13.55 -3.37 -1.38
CA TRP A 158 13.30 -3.87 -2.73
C TRP A 158 13.95 -3.01 -3.81
N GLY A 159 13.91 -1.67 -3.67
CA GLY A 159 14.56 -0.74 -4.59
C GLY A 159 16.08 -0.92 -4.63
N VAL A 160 16.72 -0.97 -3.47
CA VAL A 160 18.17 -1.20 -3.35
C VAL A 160 18.55 -2.58 -3.87
N PHE A 161 17.77 -3.62 -3.56
CA PHE A 161 17.98 -4.96 -4.10
C PHE A 161 17.82 -4.98 -5.62
N GLY A 162 16.82 -4.28 -6.16
CA GLY A 162 16.60 -4.15 -7.60
C GLY A 162 17.77 -3.46 -8.32
N ILE A 163 18.38 -2.44 -7.71
CA ILE A 163 19.59 -1.80 -8.25
C ILE A 163 20.75 -2.79 -8.27
N HIS A 164 20.92 -3.58 -7.21
CA HIS A 164 21.98 -4.58 -7.12
C HIS A 164 21.82 -5.70 -8.17
N GLU A 165 20.60 -6.19 -8.34
CA GLU A 165 20.28 -7.26 -9.30
C GLU A 165 20.05 -6.75 -10.74
N ALA A 166 20.16 -5.42 -10.97
CA ALA A 166 19.79 -4.76 -12.23
C ALA A 166 18.38 -5.13 -12.71
N ASP A 167 17.43 -5.31 -11.79
CA ASP A 167 16.03 -5.60 -12.09
C ASP A 167 15.19 -4.31 -12.09
N PRO A 168 14.80 -3.79 -13.28
CA PRO A 168 14.04 -2.55 -13.38
C PRO A 168 12.65 -2.63 -12.72
N ARG A 169 12.07 -3.82 -12.57
CA ARG A 169 10.76 -4.00 -11.95
C ARG A 169 10.81 -3.68 -10.45
N LEU A 170 11.84 -4.17 -9.77
CA LEU A 170 12.08 -3.89 -8.35
C LEU A 170 12.51 -2.44 -8.12
N ILE A 171 13.29 -1.85 -9.05
CA ILE A 171 13.65 -0.42 -8.98
C ILE A 171 12.40 0.46 -9.07
N VAL A 172 11.53 0.20 -10.06
CA VAL A 172 10.28 0.96 -10.24
C VAL A 172 9.34 0.77 -9.04
N LEU A 173 9.21 -0.48 -8.55
CA LEU A 173 8.43 -0.78 -7.34
C LEU A 173 8.92 0.03 -6.15
N GLY A 174 10.22 -0.04 -5.84
CA GLY A 174 10.84 0.66 -4.73
C GLY A 174 10.68 2.17 -4.85
N ALA A 175 11.09 2.76 -5.96
CA ALA A 175 11.03 4.21 -6.18
C ALA A 175 9.60 4.76 -6.08
N THR A 176 8.62 4.09 -6.72
CA THR A 176 7.22 4.51 -6.67
C THR A 176 6.67 4.44 -5.26
N GLY A 177 7.00 3.36 -4.55
CA GLY A 177 6.52 3.14 -3.20
C GLY A 177 7.15 4.08 -2.17
N ASP A 178 8.43 4.35 -2.29
CA ASP A 178 9.14 5.28 -1.41
C ASP A 178 8.59 6.70 -1.56
N VAL A 179 8.41 7.17 -2.81
CA VAL A 179 7.80 8.48 -3.06
C VAL A 179 6.39 8.56 -2.47
N ALA A 180 5.56 7.55 -2.70
CA ALA A 180 4.19 7.53 -2.19
C ALA A 180 4.15 7.48 -0.66
N SER A 181 5.01 6.68 -0.04
CA SER A 181 5.12 6.58 1.42
C SER A 181 5.55 7.91 2.04
N LEU A 182 6.53 8.57 1.45
CA LEU A 182 6.99 9.90 1.90
C LEU A 182 5.89 10.95 1.76
N LEU A 183 5.12 10.94 0.66
CA LEU A 183 3.98 11.85 0.49
C LEU A 183 2.94 11.65 1.59
N VAL A 184 2.54 10.39 1.87
CA VAL A 184 1.57 10.12 2.93
C VAL A 184 2.12 10.50 4.31
N LEU A 185 3.38 10.14 4.62
CA LEU A 185 4.03 10.49 5.88
C LEU A 185 4.12 12.00 6.06
N ALA A 186 4.51 12.75 5.03
CA ALA A 186 4.57 14.20 5.06
C ALA A 186 3.19 14.79 5.38
N ARG A 187 2.14 14.35 4.70
CA ARG A 187 0.77 14.84 4.92
C ARG A 187 0.24 14.53 6.32
N VAL A 188 0.54 13.34 6.84
CA VAL A 188 0.08 12.93 8.18
C VAL A 188 0.91 13.60 9.29
N SER A 189 2.16 13.99 9.00
CA SER A 189 3.03 14.68 9.95
C SER A 189 2.80 16.19 10.00
N TRP A 190 2.28 16.77 8.91
CA TRP A 190 1.88 18.17 8.83
C TRP A 190 0.35 18.28 8.66
N PRO A 191 -0.41 18.20 9.75
CA PRO A 191 -1.83 18.51 9.71
C PRO A 191 -2.01 19.95 9.18
N ARG A 192 -3.01 20.16 8.33
CA ARG A 192 -3.39 21.54 8.00
C ARG A 192 -3.71 22.22 9.32
N ALA A 193 -3.03 23.34 9.61
CA ALA A 193 -3.47 24.23 10.67
C ALA A 193 -4.94 24.56 10.37
N ASP A 194 -5.82 24.22 11.31
CA ASP A 194 -7.20 24.67 11.24
C ASP A 194 -7.11 26.20 11.07
N LEU A 195 -7.53 26.69 9.91
CA LEU A 195 -7.83 28.12 9.77
C LEU A 195 -8.95 28.32 10.78
N ALA A 196 -8.61 28.84 11.95
CA ALA A 196 -9.58 29.22 12.96
C ALA A 196 -10.67 30.02 12.22
N PRO A 197 -11.96 29.71 12.42
CA PRO A 197 -13.00 30.49 11.78
C PRO A 197 -12.85 31.94 12.24
N VAL A 198 -12.67 32.83 11.27
CA VAL A 198 -12.50 34.30 11.46
C VAL A 198 -13.74 34.95 12.13
N THR A 199 -14.63 34.15 12.66
CA THR A 199 -15.93 34.56 13.22
C THR A 199 -15.90 35.01 14.68
N GLN A 200 -14.72 35.10 15.34
CA GLN A 200 -14.68 35.54 16.75
C GLN A 200 -14.20 36.99 16.98
N LEU A 201 -14.08 37.82 15.96
CA LEU A 201 -13.69 39.21 16.13
C LEU A 201 -14.84 40.22 15.93
N ALA A 202 -16.10 39.74 15.84
CA ALA A 202 -17.27 40.64 15.61
C ALA A 202 -18.13 40.93 16.82
N ASP A 203 -17.83 40.38 18.00
CA ASP A 203 -18.62 40.63 19.22
C ASP A 203 -17.74 41.11 20.39
N THR A 204 -17.17 42.31 20.25
CA THR A 204 -16.79 43.11 21.42
C THR A 204 -17.54 44.44 21.32
N PRO A 205 -18.43 44.71 22.28
CA PRO A 205 -19.22 45.94 22.34
C PRO A 205 -18.35 47.18 22.67
#